data_47a3f1a10d962edc492db0b4ec441a94
#
_entry.id   47a3f1a10d962edc492db0b4ec441a94
#
_cell.length_a   1.000
_cell.length_b   1.000
_cell.length_c   1.000
_cell.angle_alpha   90.00
_cell.angle_beta   90.00
_cell.angle_gamma   90.00
#
_symmetry.space_group_name_H-M   'P 1'
#
loop_
_entity.id
_entity.type
_entity.pdbx_description
1 polymer ?
#
loop_
_entity_poly.entity_id
_entity_poly.type
_entity_poly.pdbx_seq_one_letter_code
_entity_poly.pdbx_strand_id
1 'polypeptide(L)'
;MVTGAFGALGQAVTDCMIGHGAKLALVGKRAGASVEHPTGALLYSGIDVSQKDSASEVVERIFSETGRIDGLVNLAGGFHWDKLQGSTLESWNSMYRINLLTAVVSCEAVLPYLLRNESGSIVNIGSLGAIKAGCGMGAYAASKAGVVKLTEALADELKDRSITVNAVLPGVIDTPRNRADMPGADFTRWVSPKAVAEVIVFLVSDLARAISGATLPVAGRA
;
A
#
# COMPACT_ATOMS: atom_id res chain seq x y z
N MET A 1 7.98 5.93 5.06
CA MET A 1 8.21 4.51 4.68
C MET A 1 7.20 4.08 3.62
N VAL A 2 7.65 3.35 2.60
CA VAL A 2 6.78 2.79 1.54
C VAL A 2 7.01 1.29 1.47
N THR A 3 5.98 0.47 1.71
CA THR A 3 6.05 -0.99 1.56
C THR A 3 5.65 -1.39 0.14
N GLY A 4 6.15 -2.53 -0.36
CA GLY A 4 5.90 -2.92 -1.76
C GLY A 4 6.53 -1.98 -2.79
N ALA A 5 7.52 -1.20 -2.38
CA ALA A 5 8.14 -0.12 -3.16
C ALA A 5 8.74 -0.58 -4.50
N PHE A 6 9.13 -1.84 -4.62
CA PHE A 6 9.78 -2.39 -5.82
C PHE A 6 8.79 -2.95 -6.88
N GLY A 7 7.49 -2.73 -6.68
CA GLY A 7 6.43 -3.01 -7.66
C GLY A 7 6.19 -1.82 -8.60
N ALA A 8 5.41 -2.04 -9.67
CA ALA A 8 5.10 -0.99 -10.65
C ALA A 8 4.41 0.25 -10.03
N LEU A 9 3.44 0.04 -9.12
CA LEU A 9 2.83 1.15 -8.39
C LEU A 9 3.81 1.77 -7.40
N GLY A 10 4.61 0.95 -6.70
CA GLY A 10 5.62 1.40 -5.75
C GLY A 10 6.63 2.34 -6.39
N GLN A 11 7.08 2.04 -7.60
CA GLN A 11 7.99 2.89 -8.36
C GLN A 11 7.34 4.24 -8.69
N ALA A 12 6.12 4.24 -9.23
CA ALA A 12 5.40 5.48 -9.54
C ALA A 12 5.15 6.36 -8.30
N VAL A 13 4.84 5.74 -7.15
CA VAL A 13 4.68 6.45 -5.86
C VAL A 13 6.02 7.03 -5.41
N THR A 14 7.10 6.25 -5.50
CA THR A 14 8.45 6.71 -5.15
C THR A 14 8.84 7.94 -5.97
N ASP A 15 8.71 7.87 -7.29
CA ASP A 15 9.06 8.97 -8.19
C ASP A 15 8.24 10.23 -7.89
N CYS A 16 6.93 10.06 -7.68
CA CYS A 16 6.04 11.16 -7.37
C CYS A 16 6.38 11.81 -6.01
N MET A 17 6.62 11.02 -4.96
CA MET A 17 6.97 11.53 -3.63
C MET A 17 8.31 12.24 -3.60
N ILE A 18 9.32 11.72 -4.32
CA ILE A 18 10.64 12.38 -4.45
C ILE A 18 10.50 13.70 -5.20
N GLY A 19 9.68 13.76 -6.27
CA GLY A 19 9.39 15.00 -6.97
C GLY A 19 8.80 16.10 -6.09
N HIS A 20 8.19 15.72 -4.95
CA HIS A 20 7.68 16.63 -3.91
C HIS A 20 8.63 16.79 -2.72
N GLY A 21 9.89 16.34 -2.83
CA GLY A 21 10.93 16.53 -1.82
C GLY A 21 10.85 15.59 -0.61
N ALA A 22 10.08 14.50 -0.69
CA ALA A 22 10.00 13.53 0.40
C ALA A 22 11.29 12.73 0.56
N LYS A 23 11.71 12.49 1.81
CA LYS A 23 12.74 11.50 2.15
C LYS A 23 12.09 10.15 2.30
N LEU A 24 12.60 9.13 1.62
CA LEU A 24 11.94 7.84 1.53
C LEU A 24 12.78 6.69 2.09
N ALA A 25 12.10 5.79 2.79
CA ALA A 25 12.56 4.44 3.10
C ALA A 25 11.70 3.45 2.31
N LEU A 26 12.33 2.77 1.35
CA LEU A 26 11.69 1.86 0.40
C LEU A 26 11.88 0.41 0.85
N VAL A 27 10.77 -0.25 1.18
CA VAL A 27 10.77 -1.61 1.74
C VAL A 27 10.08 -2.58 0.79
N GLY A 28 10.69 -3.74 0.55
CA GLY A 28 10.08 -4.76 -0.29
C GLY A 28 10.72 -6.13 -0.18
N LYS A 29 9.93 -7.16 -0.52
CA LYS A 29 10.33 -8.57 -0.40
C LYS A 29 11.31 -9.02 -1.49
N ARG A 30 11.31 -8.38 -2.67
CA ARG A 30 12.22 -8.77 -3.76
C ARG A 30 13.66 -8.45 -3.38
N ALA A 31 14.49 -9.48 -3.24
CA ALA A 31 15.92 -9.32 -3.03
C ALA A 31 16.62 -8.94 -4.34
N GLY A 32 17.70 -8.14 -4.25
CA GLY A 32 18.53 -7.77 -5.40
C GLY A 32 17.83 -6.96 -6.48
N ALA A 33 16.76 -6.27 -6.15
CA ALA A 33 16.12 -5.35 -7.07
C ALA A 33 17.11 -4.23 -7.42
N SER A 34 17.81 -4.38 -8.54
CA SER A 34 18.53 -3.30 -9.23
C SER A 34 17.49 -2.37 -9.88
N VAL A 35 16.67 -1.74 -9.04
CA VAL A 35 15.85 -0.64 -9.51
C VAL A 35 16.79 0.56 -9.47
N GLU A 36 16.94 1.30 -10.57
CA GLU A 36 17.53 2.62 -10.52
C GLU A 36 16.68 3.46 -9.59
N HIS A 37 17.11 3.56 -8.34
CA HIS A 37 16.40 4.35 -7.35
C HIS A 37 16.96 5.77 -7.39
N PRO A 38 16.07 6.77 -7.29
CA PRO A 38 16.49 8.16 -7.20
C PRO A 38 17.48 8.31 -6.03
N THR A 39 18.51 9.10 -6.26
CA THR A 39 19.54 9.42 -5.26
C THR A 39 18.91 9.94 -3.97
N GLY A 40 19.18 9.27 -2.85
CA GLY A 40 18.79 9.74 -1.50
C GLY A 40 17.70 8.92 -0.81
N ALA A 41 17.10 7.90 -1.44
CA ALA A 41 16.18 6.99 -0.75
C ALA A 41 16.96 5.87 -0.02
N LEU A 42 16.50 5.50 1.18
CA LEU A 42 16.99 4.33 1.91
C LEU A 42 16.31 3.07 1.36
N LEU A 43 17.08 2.02 1.10
CA LEU A 43 16.59 0.80 0.46
C LEU A 43 16.69 -0.41 1.38
N TYR A 44 15.56 -1.09 1.59
CA TYR A 44 15.46 -2.30 2.41
C TYR A 44 14.80 -3.41 1.57
N SER A 45 15.63 -4.18 0.86
CA SER A 45 15.21 -5.31 0.03
C SER A 45 15.25 -6.63 0.80
N GLY A 46 14.48 -7.64 0.35
CA GLY A 46 14.40 -8.95 1.01
C GLY A 46 13.54 -8.98 2.28
N ILE A 47 12.80 -7.91 2.57
CA ILE A 47 11.98 -7.77 3.79
C ILE A 47 10.55 -8.23 3.53
N ASP A 48 10.10 -9.25 4.26
CA ASP A 48 8.69 -9.69 4.27
C ASP A 48 7.93 -9.02 5.42
N VAL A 49 7.25 -7.93 5.12
CA VAL A 49 6.47 -7.16 6.11
C VAL A 49 5.21 -7.88 6.61
N SER A 50 4.91 -9.11 6.16
CA SER A 50 3.90 -9.96 6.79
C SER A 50 4.42 -10.69 8.02
N GLN A 51 5.74 -10.63 8.27
CA GLN A 51 6.41 -11.19 9.44
C GLN A 51 6.65 -10.08 10.46
N LYS A 52 6.13 -10.24 11.68
CA LYS A 52 6.19 -9.20 12.71
C LYS A 52 7.62 -8.77 13.03
N ASP A 53 8.52 -9.74 13.24
CA ASP A 53 9.91 -9.45 13.60
C ASP A 53 10.62 -8.68 12.47
N SER A 54 10.47 -9.14 11.21
CA SER A 54 11.07 -8.46 10.05
C SER A 54 10.56 -7.03 9.86
N ALA A 55 9.27 -6.80 10.12
CA ALA A 55 8.68 -5.46 10.03
C ALA A 55 9.18 -4.55 11.16
N SER A 56 9.26 -5.07 12.39
CA SER A 56 9.79 -4.32 13.53
C SER A 56 11.25 -3.95 13.34
N GLU A 57 12.09 -4.91 12.97
CA GLU A 57 13.52 -4.68 12.71
C GLU A 57 13.77 -3.63 11.63
N VAL A 58 13.04 -3.69 10.50
CA VAL A 58 13.22 -2.69 9.43
C VAL A 58 12.76 -1.30 9.86
N VAL A 59 11.67 -1.19 10.64
CA VAL A 59 11.18 0.08 11.16
C VAL A 59 12.17 0.69 12.17
N GLU A 60 12.74 -0.12 13.06
CA GLU A 60 13.79 0.31 13.99
C GLU A 60 15.04 0.83 13.24
N ARG A 61 15.46 0.13 12.19
CA ARG A 61 16.58 0.56 11.35
C ARG A 61 16.27 1.89 10.67
N ILE A 62 15.08 2.04 10.06
CA ILE A 62 14.64 3.30 9.45
C ILE A 62 14.69 4.43 10.47
N PHE A 63 14.15 4.21 11.67
CA PHE A 63 14.14 5.23 12.71
C PHE A 63 15.56 5.58 13.20
N SER A 64 16.43 4.59 13.38
CA SER A 64 17.82 4.83 13.80
C SER A 64 18.63 5.64 12.77
N GLU A 65 18.35 5.46 11.47
CA GLU A 65 19.03 6.15 10.37
C GLU A 65 18.45 7.56 10.12
N THR A 66 17.15 7.78 10.39
CA THR A 66 16.46 9.03 10.02
C THR A 66 16.06 9.91 11.21
N GLY A 67 15.98 9.33 12.41
CA GLY A 67 15.51 9.99 13.62
C GLY A 67 13.99 10.19 13.70
N ARG A 68 13.24 9.97 12.61
CA ARG A 68 11.78 10.15 12.57
C ARG A 68 11.11 9.36 11.45
N ILE A 69 9.84 9.05 11.62
CA ILE A 69 8.96 8.48 10.60
C ILE A 69 7.67 9.29 10.60
N ASP A 70 7.35 9.97 9.49
CA ASP A 70 6.19 10.85 9.38
C ASP A 70 4.99 10.18 8.70
N GLY A 71 5.24 9.13 7.94
CA GLY A 71 4.18 8.48 7.20
C GLY A 71 4.50 7.06 6.76
N LEU A 72 3.41 6.32 6.51
CA LEU A 72 3.43 4.96 6.00
C LEU A 72 2.53 4.86 4.77
N VAL A 73 3.09 4.33 3.68
CA VAL A 73 2.32 3.98 2.47
C VAL A 73 2.40 2.47 2.28
N ASN A 74 1.28 1.78 2.48
CA ASN A 74 1.17 0.33 2.37
C ASN A 74 0.77 -0.08 0.96
N LEU A 75 1.78 -0.41 0.11
CA LEU A 75 1.57 -0.91 -1.24
C LEU A 75 1.86 -2.41 -1.39
N ALA A 76 2.39 -3.05 -0.34
CA ALA A 76 2.63 -4.49 -0.36
C ALA A 76 1.31 -5.25 -0.60
N GLY A 77 1.32 -6.15 -1.57
CA GLY A 77 0.15 -6.91 -1.93
C GLY A 77 0.29 -7.64 -3.26
N GLY A 78 -0.77 -8.34 -3.63
CA GLY A 78 -0.82 -9.08 -4.88
C GLY A 78 -2.23 -9.53 -5.21
N PHE A 79 -2.39 -10.09 -6.39
CA PHE A 79 -3.64 -10.61 -6.89
C PHE A 79 -3.47 -12.06 -7.35
N HIS A 80 -4.44 -12.89 -7.03
CA HIS A 80 -4.61 -14.22 -7.60
C HIS A 80 -6.09 -14.42 -7.91
N TRP A 81 -6.38 -14.83 -9.15
CA TRP A 81 -7.73 -15.15 -9.60
C TRP A 81 -7.99 -16.62 -9.33
N ASP A 82 -9.05 -16.93 -8.56
CA ASP A 82 -9.39 -18.29 -8.20
C ASP A 82 -10.88 -18.41 -7.87
N LYS A 83 -11.59 -19.31 -8.57
CA LYS A 83 -13.00 -19.58 -8.25
C LYS A 83 -13.09 -20.39 -6.97
N LEU A 84 -14.13 -20.17 -6.16
CA LEU A 84 -14.34 -20.93 -4.93
C LEU A 84 -14.43 -22.44 -5.20
N GLN A 85 -15.11 -22.82 -6.29
CA GLN A 85 -15.11 -24.20 -6.75
C GLN A 85 -13.73 -24.57 -7.29
N GLY A 86 -13.01 -25.39 -6.56
CA GLY A 86 -11.64 -25.79 -6.87
C GLY A 86 -10.53 -24.96 -6.22
N SER A 87 -10.88 -23.89 -5.50
CA SER A 87 -9.90 -23.15 -4.70
C SER A 87 -9.49 -23.94 -3.45
N THR A 88 -8.36 -23.55 -2.87
CA THR A 88 -7.84 -24.11 -1.62
C THR A 88 -7.89 -23.09 -0.49
N LEU A 89 -7.92 -23.54 0.76
CA LEU A 89 -7.76 -22.66 1.91
C LEU A 89 -6.41 -21.91 1.86
N GLU A 90 -5.39 -22.51 1.26
CA GLU A 90 -4.09 -21.85 1.08
C GLU A 90 -4.18 -20.64 0.15
N SER A 91 -5.00 -20.69 -0.89
CA SER A 91 -5.27 -19.53 -1.76
C SER A 91 -5.86 -18.35 -0.95
N TRP A 92 -6.83 -18.64 -0.07
CA TRP A 92 -7.43 -17.63 0.82
C TRP A 92 -6.43 -17.11 1.85
N ASN A 93 -5.67 -17.99 2.50
CA ASN A 93 -4.63 -17.60 3.46
C ASN A 93 -3.53 -16.78 2.81
N SER A 94 -3.16 -17.12 1.57
CA SER A 94 -2.17 -16.36 0.82
C SER A 94 -2.65 -14.93 0.54
N MET A 95 -3.89 -14.76 0.06
CA MET A 95 -4.47 -13.42 -0.18
C MET A 95 -4.60 -12.60 1.10
N TYR A 96 -5.06 -13.21 2.19
CA TYR A 96 -5.07 -12.59 3.51
C TYR A 96 -3.68 -12.11 3.92
N ARG A 97 -2.68 -13.00 3.84
CA ARG A 97 -1.31 -12.70 4.28
C ARG A 97 -0.65 -11.59 3.48
N ILE A 98 -0.73 -11.65 2.14
CA ILE A 98 -0.01 -10.67 1.31
C ILE A 98 -0.71 -9.33 1.19
N ASN A 99 -2.02 -9.24 1.41
CA ASN A 99 -2.79 -8.00 1.25
C ASN A 99 -3.19 -7.35 2.58
N LEU A 100 -3.71 -8.13 3.53
CA LEU A 100 -4.21 -7.58 4.79
C LEU A 100 -3.15 -7.65 5.89
N LEU A 101 -2.55 -8.81 6.12
CA LEU A 101 -1.59 -8.97 7.21
C LEU A 101 -0.35 -8.08 7.03
N THR A 102 0.11 -7.88 5.79
CA THR A 102 1.19 -6.92 5.49
C THR A 102 0.85 -5.49 5.93
N ALA A 103 -0.38 -5.04 5.70
CA ALA A 103 -0.83 -3.72 6.13
C ALA A 103 -0.96 -3.63 7.66
N VAL A 104 -1.58 -4.64 8.29
CA VAL A 104 -1.73 -4.71 9.76
C VAL A 104 -0.38 -4.65 10.45
N VAL A 105 0.55 -5.52 10.07
CA VAL A 105 1.87 -5.63 10.70
C VAL A 105 2.71 -4.38 10.46
N SER A 106 2.66 -3.79 9.25
CA SER A 106 3.36 -2.55 8.98
C SER A 106 2.80 -1.36 9.78
N CYS A 107 1.47 -1.27 9.94
CA CYS A 107 0.85 -0.26 10.79
C CYS A 107 1.25 -0.45 12.26
N GLU A 108 1.18 -1.69 12.79
CA GLU A 108 1.61 -2.00 14.15
C GLU A 108 3.05 -1.57 14.41
N ALA A 109 3.97 -1.91 13.50
CA ALA A 109 5.38 -1.61 13.65
C ALA A 109 5.69 -0.10 13.60
N VAL A 110 5.01 0.67 12.74
CA VAL A 110 5.28 2.12 12.56
C VAL A 110 4.56 2.97 13.61
N LEU A 111 3.44 2.53 14.13
CA LEU A 111 2.57 3.32 15.01
C LEU A 111 3.29 3.92 16.23
N PRO A 112 4.18 3.20 16.99
CA PRO A 112 4.91 3.79 18.12
C PRO A 112 5.77 5.00 17.75
N TYR A 113 6.25 5.06 16.50
CA TYR A 113 7.09 6.13 15.99
C TYR A 113 6.24 7.31 15.49
N LEU A 114 5.12 7.04 14.82
CA LEU A 114 4.16 8.09 14.42
C LEU A 114 3.58 8.82 15.63
N LEU A 115 3.29 8.10 16.71
CA LEU A 115 2.75 8.67 17.95
C LEU A 115 3.72 9.60 18.70
N ARG A 116 5.01 9.59 18.33
CA ARG A 116 6.02 10.54 18.88
C ARG A 116 6.02 11.89 18.16
N ASN A 117 5.41 11.95 16.97
CA ASN A 117 5.34 13.15 16.16
C ASN A 117 4.08 13.96 16.50
N GLU A 118 4.09 15.25 16.15
CA GLU A 118 2.90 16.11 16.26
C GLU A 118 1.81 15.73 15.24
N SER A 119 2.20 15.07 14.16
CA SER A 119 1.29 14.64 13.09
C SER A 119 1.87 13.47 12.30
N GLY A 120 1.01 12.73 11.61
CA GLY A 120 1.43 11.62 10.76
C GLY A 120 0.35 11.24 9.72
N SER A 121 0.72 10.40 8.76
CA SER A 121 -0.22 9.90 7.75
C SER A 121 0.01 8.42 7.44
N ILE A 122 -1.07 7.66 7.34
CA ILE A 122 -1.06 6.28 6.84
C ILE A 122 -1.95 6.21 5.60
N VAL A 123 -1.43 5.69 4.51
CA VAL A 123 -2.21 5.43 3.29
C VAL A 123 -2.10 3.95 2.94
N ASN A 124 -3.24 3.27 2.90
CA ASN A 124 -3.37 1.86 2.55
C ASN A 124 -3.88 1.70 1.12
N ILE A 125 -3.38 0.72 0.38
CA ILE A 125 -3.91 0.34 -0.93
C ILE A 125 -4.95 -0.77 -0.79
N GLY A 126 -6.22 -0.37 -0.98
CA GLY A 126 -7.35 -1.26 -1.17
C GLY A 126 -7.49 -1.72 -2.64
N SER A 127 -8.73 -1.82 -3.09
CA SER A 127 -9.14 -2.09 -4.48
C SER A 127 -10.63 -1.79 -4.63
N LEU A 128 -11.10 -1.45 -5.82
CA LEU A 128 -12.55 -1.45 -6.12
C LEU A 128 -13.19 -2.83 -5.88
N GLY A 129 -12.39 -3.92 -5.99
CA GLY A 129 -12.83 -5.26 -5.61
C GLY A 129 -13.25 -5.40 -4.16
N ALA A 130 -12.82 -4.51 -3.26
CA ALA A 130 -13.28 -4.46 -1.86
C ALA A 130 -14.75 -4.01 -1.73
N ILE A 131 -15.25 -3.22 -2.70
CA ILE A 131 -16.64 -2.75 -2.73
C ILE A 131 -17.52 -3.76 -3.46
N LYS A 132 -17.06 -4.27 -4.60
CA LYS A 132 -17.80 -5.24 -5.42
C LYS A 132 -16.85 -6.25 -6.03
N ALA A 133 -16.95 -7.49 -5.56
CA ALA A 133 -16.16 -8.60 -6.06
C ALA A 133 -16.69 -9.12 -7.39
N GLY A 134 -15.81 -9.42 -8.34
CA GLY A 134 -16.10 -10.17 -9.54
C GLY A 134 -15.94 -11.69 -9.33
N CYS A 135 -16.30 -12.46 -10.35
CA CYS A 135 -16.06 -13.91 -10.36
C CYS A 135 -14.57 -14.22 -10.21
N GLY A 136 -14.22 -15.17 -9.35
CA GLY A 136 -12.83 -15.56 -9.07
C GLY A 136 -12.02 -14.57 -8.24
N MET A 137 -12.66 -13.55 -7.69
CA MET A 137 -11.99 -12.54 -6.86
C MET A 137 -12.28 -12.69 -5.36
N GLY A 138 -12.94 -13.76 -4.92
CA GLY A 138 -13.43 -13.88 -3.54
C GLY A 138 -12.36 -13.65 -2.48
N ALA A 139 -11.28 -14.42 -2.50
CA ALA A 139 -10.19 -14.30 -1.52
C ALA A 139 -9.49 -12.94 -1.58
N TYR A 140 -9.21 -12.44 -2.79
CA TYR A 140 -8.63 -11.13 -2.99
C TYR A 140 -9.54 -10.00 -2.46
N ALA A 141 -10.80 -10.00 -2.89
CA ALA A 141 -11.78 -8.99 -2.49
C ALA A 141 -11.99 -8.97 -0.97
N ALA A 142 -12.10 -10.13 -0.33
CA ALA A 142 -12.20 -10.24 1.12
C ALA A 142 -10.96 -9.64 1.82
N SER A 143 -9.75 -9.95 1.32
CA SER A 143 -8.52 -9.38 1.89
C SER A 143 -8.46 -7.86 1.73
N LYS A 144 -8.90 -7.31 0.59
CA LYS A 144 -8.92 -5.86 0.34
C LYS A 144 -10.06 -5.15 1.07
N ALA A 145 -11.19 -5.81 1.31
CA ALA A 145 -12.24 -5.31 2.22
C ALA A 145 -11.73 -5.24 3.67
N GLY A 146 -10.91 -6.20 4.10
CA GLY A 146 -10.21 -6.15 5.38
C GLY A 146 -9.31 -4.92 5.51
N VAL A 147 -8.58 -4.54 4.44
CA VAL A 147 -7.75 -3.31 4.43
C VAL A 147 -8.60 -2.05 4.59
N VAL A 148 -9.79 -2.01 3.98
CA VAL A 148 -10.74 -0.91 4.18
C VAL A 148 -11.18 -0.83 5.64
N LYS A 149 -11.55 -1.95 6.25
CA LYS A 149 -11.97 -1.98 7.67
C LYS A 149 -10.82 -1.67 8.63
N LEU A 150 -9.60 -2.11 8.35
CA LEU A 150 -8.42 -1.68 9.09
C LEU A 150 -8.24 -0.16 9.03
N THR A 151 -8.42 0.45 7.86
CA THR A 151 -8.30 1.89 7.67
C THR A 151 -9.33 2.66 8.48
N GLU A 152 -10.60 2.25 8.44
CA GLU A 152 -11.69 2.88 9.20
C GLU A 152 -11.45 2.78 10.73
N ALA A 153 -11.11 1.59 11.22
CA ALA A 153 -10.86 1.37 12.63
C ALA A 153 -9.66 2.18 13.14
N LEU A 154 -8.54 2.12 12.42
CA LEU A 154 -7.31 2.82 12.80
C LEU A 154 -7.47 4.34 12.72
N ALA A 155 -8.27 4.85 11.78
CA ALA A 155 -8.61 6.28 11.71
C ALA A 155 -9.39 6.75 12.95
N ASP A 156 -10.34 5.95 13.44
CA ASP A 156 -11.09 6.26 14.66
C ASP A 156 -10.21 6.16 15.92
N GLU A 157 -9.34 5.14 16.00
CA GLU A 157 -8.38 4.99 17.10
C GLU A 157 -7.40 6.18 17.21
N LEU A 158 -7.05 6.81 16.07
CA LEU A 158 -6.02 7.85 15.99
C LEU A 158 -6.60 9.27 15.83
N LYS A 159 -7.90 9.45 15.84
CA LYS A 159 -8.57 10.76 15.59
C LYS A 159 -8.07 11.89 16.50
N ASP A 160 -7.70 11.58 17.74
CA ASP A 160 -7.22 12.56 18.73
C ASP A 160 -5.68 12.74 18.70
N ARG A 161 -4.99 12.15 17.70
CA ARG A 161 -3.53 12.13 17.60
C ARG A 161 -2.97 12.90 16.39
N SER A 162 -3.79 13.62 15.66
CA SER A 162 -3.40 14.30 14.40
C SER A 162 -2.72 13.35 13.38
N ILE A 163 -3.08 12.06 13.42
CA ILE A 163 -2.62 11.06 12.46
C ILE A 163 -3.80 10.71 11.55
N THR A 164 -3.65 10.91 10.25
CA THR A 164 -4.66 10.54 9.27
C THR A 164 -4.43 9.12 8.76
N VAL A 165 -5.53 8.37 8.57
CA VAL A 165 -5.46 7.02 8.00
C VAL A 165 -6.49 6.92 6.89
N ASN A 166 -6.04 6.71 5.65
CA ASN A 166 -6.91 6.65 4.48
C ASN A 166 -6.60 5.45 3.59
N ALA A 167 -7.55 5.04 2.78
CA ALA A 167 -7.36 4.02 1.76
C ALA A 167 -7.60 4.57 0.36
N VAL A 168 -6.76 4.17 -0.59
CA VAL A 168 -7.00 4.38 -2.03
C VAL A 168 -7.47 3.06 -2.62
N LEU A 169 -8.55 3.09 -3.39
CA LEU A 169 -9.15 1.94 -4.04
C LEU A 169 -8.99 2.04 -5.56
N PRO A 170 -7.87 1.58 -6.12
CA PRO A 170 -7.69 1.60 -7.56
C PRO A 170 -8.64 0.63 -8.28
N GLY A 171 -9.03 1.01 -9.50
CA GLY A 171 -9.50 0.06 -10.50
C GLY A 171 -8.34 -0.81 -11.01
N VAL A 172 -8.45 -1.29 -12.24
CA VAL A 172 -7.33 -1.99 -12.87
C VAL A 172 -6.23 -0.99 -13.19
N ILE A 173 -5.06 -1.19 -12.57
CA ILE A 173 -3.89 -0.32 -12.79
C ILE A 173 -3.19 -0.76 -14.08
N ASP A 174 -2.86 0.18 -14.94
CA ASP A 174 -2.13 -0.07 -16.18
C ASP A 174 -0.66 -0.42 -15.88
N THR A 175 -0.39 -1.71 -15.77
CA THR A 175 0.94 -2.25 -15.50
C THR A 175 1.31 -3.32 -16.53
N PRO A 176 2.60 -3.56 -16.80
CA PRO A 176 3.01 -4.62 -17.71
C PRO A 176 2.43 -5.99 -17.35
N ARG A 177 2.34 -6.30 -16.04
CA ARG A 177 1.77 -7.54 -15.56
C ARG A 177 0.27 -7.64 -15.88
N ASN A 178 -0.52 -6.61 -15.57
CA ASN A 178 -1.95 -6.62 -15.83
C ASN A 178 -2.25 -6.69 -17.32
N ARG A 179 -1.45 -6.03 -18.18
CA ARG A 179 -1.56 -6.16 -19.64
C ARG A 179 -1.27 -7.59 -20.11
N ALA A 180 -0.27 -8.26 -19.52
CA ALA A 180 0.02 -9.64 -19.84
C ALA A 180 -1.07 -10.62 -19.34
N ASP A 181 -1.65 -10.36 -18.17
CA ASP A 181 -2.73 -11.20 -17.59
C ASP A 181 -4.08 -11.00 -18.33
N MET A 182 -4.30 -9.84 -18.98
CA MET A 182 -5.54 -9.47 -19.66
C MET A 182 -5.29 -8.87 -21.07
N PRO A 183 -4.70 -9.63 -22.01
CA PRO A 183 -4.23 -9.09 -23.30
C PRO A 183 -5.36 -8.58 -24.22
N GLY A 184 -6.61 -9.00 -24.01
CA GLY A 184 -7.78 -8.56 -24.78
C GLY A 184 -8.53 -7.38 -24.19
N ALA A 185 -8.05 -6.79 -23.09
CA ALA A 185 -8.72 -5.66 -22.45
C ALA A 185 -8.41 -4.31 -23.14
N ASP A 186 -9.32 -3.37 -22.99
CA ASP A 186 -9.10 -1.99 -23.41
C ASP A 186 -8.29 -1.23 -22.33
N PHE A 187 -6.97 -1.16 -22.51
CA PHE A 187 -6.07 -0.53 -21.55
C PHE A 187 -6.28 0.99 -21.42
N THR A 188 -6.94 1.64 -22.37
CA THR A 188 -7.22 3.09 -22.32
C THR A 188 -8.21 3.44 -21.20
N ARG A 189 -8.94 2.45 -20.70
CA ARG A 189 -9.87 2.60 -19.58
C ARG A 189 -9.23 2.41 -18.21
N TRP A 190 -8.02 1.85 -18.17
CA TRP A 190 -7.32 1.57 -16.92
C TRP A 190 -6.72 2.83 -16.30
N VAL A 191 -6.52 2.78 -14.97
CA VAL A 191 -5.89 3.88 -14.25
C VAL A 191 -4.37 3.78 -14.35
N SER A 192 -3.70 4.88 -14.66
CA SER A 192 -2.24 4.88 -14.69
C SER A 192 -1.66 4.80 -13.26
N PRO A 193 -0.50 4.12 -13.07
CA PRO A 193 0.20 4.12 -11.79
C PRO A 193 0.47 5.54 -11.27
N LYS A 194 0.76 6.49 -12.16
CA LYS A 194 1.00 7.89 -11.83
C LYS A 194 -0.24 8.56 -11.22
N ALA A 195 -1.43 8.36 -11.80
CA ALA A 195 -2.67 8.94 -11.25
C ALA A 195 -2.98 8.41 -9.85
N VAL A 196 -2.72 7.12 -9.58
CA VAL A 196 -2.85 6.55 -8.23
C VAL A 196 -1.80 7.16 -7.29
N ALA A 197 -0.56 7.33 -7.75
CA ALA A 197 0.52 7.93 -6.98
C ALA A 197 0.23 9.38 -6.58
N GLU A 198 -0.31 10.19 -7.48
CA GLU A 198 -0.70 11.59 -7.20
C GLU A 198 -1.76 11.68 -6.08
N VAL A 199 -2.74 10.77 -6.07
CA VAL A 199 -3.73 10.69 -4.98
C VAL A 199 -3.07 10.29 -3.66
N ILE A 200 -2.14 9.33 -3.68
CA ILE A 200 -1.40 8.92 -2.48
C ILE A 200 -0.58 10.10 -1.94
N VAL A 201 0.14 10.83 -2.80
CA VAL A 201 0.94 12.00 -2.41
C VAL A 201 0.06 13.08 -1.79
N PHE A 202 -1.10 13.35 -2.38
CA PHE A 202 -2.08 14.27 -1.78
C PHE A 202 -2.48 13.81 -0.38
N LEU A 203 -2.83 12.53 -0.18
CA LEU A 203 -3.30 12.01 1.11
C LEU A 203 -2.21 12.00 2.21
N VAL A 204 -0.93 11.92 1.86
CA VAL A 204 0.15 12.01 2.85
C VAL A 204 0.62 13.45 3.10
N SER A 205 0.14 14.40 2.31
CA SER A 205 0.50 15.82 2.44
C SER A 205 -0.34 16.56 3.48
N ASP A 206 0.11 17.74 3.86
CA ASP A 206 -0.63 18.62 4.77
C ASP A 206 -1.97 19.11 4.19
N LEU A 207 -2.14 19.06 2.87
CA LEU A 207 -3.40 19.43 2.21
C LEU A 207 -4.56 18.48 2.56
N ALA A 208 -4.26 17.25 2.99
CA ALA A 208 -5.25 16.23 3.33
C ALA A 208 -5.45 16.05 4.84
N ARG A 209 -4.98 16.97 5.69
CA ARG A 209 -5.06 16.85 7.16
C ARG A 209 -6.48 16.70 7.72
N ALA A 210 -7.48 17.18 7.01
CA ALA A 210 -8.88 17.05 7.38
C ALA A 210 -9.53 15.74 6.87
N ILE A 211 -8.78 14.88 6.16
CA ILE A 211 -9.29 13.64 5.58
C ILE A 211 -8.71 12.46 6.36
N SER A 212 -9.56 11.75 7.11
CA SER A 212 -9.20 10.51 7.82
C SER A 212 -10.37 9.55 7.80
N GLY A 213 -10.09 8.25 7.70
CA GLY A 213 -11.09 7.19 7.55
C GLY A 213 -11.69 7.08 6.14
N ALA A 214 -11.21 7.87 5.20
CA ALA A 214 -11.74 7.87 3.84
C ALA A 214 -11.24 6.69 3.02
N THR A 215 -12.13 6.20 2.14
CA THR A 215 -11.82 5.21 1.10
C THR A 215 -12.08 5.85 -0.25
N LEU A 216 -11.00 6.21 -0.98
CA LEU A 216 -11.09 6.97 -2.22
C LEU A 216 -10.98 6.03 -3.44
N PRO A 217 -12.06 5.87 -4.22
CA PRO A 217 -11.98 5.20 -5.51
C PRO A 217 -11.12 5.99 -6.51
N VAL A 218 -10.17 5.28 -7.15
CA VAL A 218 -9.35 5.81 -8.26
C VAL A 218 -9.52 4.85 -9.44
N ALA A 219 -10.67 4.95 -10.09
CA ALA A 219 -11.17 3.91 -10.98
C ALA A 219 -10.63 4.00 -12.42
N GLY A 220 -10.15 5.16 -12.86
CA GLY A 220 -9.95 5.43 -14.28
C GLY A 220 -11.32 5.56 -14.96
N ARG A 221 -11.49 4.82 -16.06
CA ARG A 221 -12.76 4.73 -16.80
C ARG A 221 -13.30 3.28 -16.85
N ALA A 222 -12.79 2.40 -15.95
CA ALA A 222 -13.18 1.00 -15.88
C ALA A 222 -14.47 0.79 -15.07
#